data_5930731e342c089e2115924323568c6d
#
_entry.id   5930731e342c089e2115924323568c6d
#
_cell.length_a   1.000
_cell.length_b   1.000
_cell.length_c   1.000
_cell.angle_alpha   90.00
_cell.angle_beta   90.00
_cell.angle_gamma   90.00
#
_symmetry.space_group_name_H-M   'P 1'
#
loop_
_entity.id
_entity.type
_entity.pdbx_description
1 polymer ?
#
loop_
_entity_poly.entity_id
_entity_poly.type
_entity_poly.pdbx_seq_one_letter_code
_entity_poly.pdbx_strand_id
1 'polypeptide(L)'
;MNPNLKNNERLDSLQRNGYQIIQNSEKFCFGMDAVLLSGFAKAKEGDRVLDMGTGTGIIPILMEAKTPAAELVGLEIQPESADMARRSVALNGLEQKIQIVEGDIKEAANIFGAASFDVVTCNPPYMIGQHGIQNPDAPKAIARHEILCTLEDVISQAAKLCKPGGHFYMVHRPFRLAEIISLMVQYRLEPKRMQLVYPYVDKEPNMVLIEGVRGGKSRMTVEKPLIVYKEPGVYMPEIYEVYGY
;
A
#
# COMPACT_ATOMS: atom_id res chain seq x y z
N MET A 1 -19.60 -15.85 -9.98
CA MET A 1 -19.89 -16.65 -8.78
C MET A 1 -20.55 -15.74 -7.77
N ASN A 2 -21.55 -16.24 -7.02
CA ASN A 2 -22.13 -15.41 -5.96
C ASN A 2 -21.13 -15.39 -4.80
N PRO A 3 -20.54 -14.23 -4.43
CA PRO A 3 -19.57 -14.21 -3.35
C PRO A 3 -20.25 -14.63 -2.05
N ASN A 4 -19.69 -15.60 -1.33
CA ASN A 4 -20.13 -15.95 0.01
C ASN A 4 -19.72 -14.81 0.96
N LEU A 5 -20.51 -13.73 1.00
CA LEU A 5 -20.30 -12.63 1.94
C LEU A 5 -20.69 -13.08 3.35
N LYS A 6 -19.83 -12.78 4.31
CA LYS A 6 -20.08 -12.95 5.74
C LYS A 6 -20.83 -11.74 6.29
N ASN A 7 -21.27 -11.81 7.55
CA ASN A 7 -21.94 -10.68 8.20
C ASN A 7 -21.07 -9.41 8.14
N ASN A 8 -21.72 -8.28 7.86
CA ASN A 8 -21.12 -6.94 7.74
C ASN A 8 -20.12 -6.79 6.58
N GLU A 9 -20.03 -7.78 5.67
CA GLU A 9 -19.25 -7.68 4.45
C GLU A 9 -20.07 -7.10 3.29
N ARG A 10 -19.40 -6.35 2.44
CA ARG A 10 -19.96 -5.80 1.20
C ARG A 10 -18.96 -5.94 0.05
N LEU A 11 -19.46 -5.82 -1.16
CA LEU A 11 -18.64 -5.72 -2.37
C LEU A 11 -18.51 -4.27 -2.78
N ASP A 12 -17.28 -3.84 -2.98
CA ASP A 12 -16.97 -2.54 -3.57
C ASP A 12 -16.33 -2.76 -4.95
N SER A 13 -16.74 -1.95 -5.94
CA SER A 13 -16.13 -1.97 -7.27
C SER A 13 -14.80 -1.22 -7.25
N LEU A 14 -13.78 -1.77 -7.90
CA LEU A 14 -12.48 -1.12 -8.06
C LEU A 14 -12.42 -0.22 -9.30
N GLN A 15 -13.52 -0.12 -10.06
CA GLN A 15 -13.66 0.68 -11.28
C GLN A 15 -12.59 0.36 -12.35
N ARG A 16 -11.96 -0.81 -12.27
CA ARG A 16 -10.92 -1.23 -13.20
C ARG A 16 -11.07 -2.72 -13.52
N ASN A 17 -11.03 -3.06 -14.78
CA ASN A 17 -11.19 -4.44 -15.29
C ASN A 17 -12.46 -5.16 -14.79
N GLY A 18 -13.45 -4.44 -14.25
CA GLY A 18 -14.62 -5.03 -13.58
C GLY A 18 -14.31 -5.67 -12.23
N TYR A 19 -13.10 -5.46 -11.69
CA TYR A 19 -12.69 -6.06 -10.41
C TYR A 19 -13.48 -5.53 -9.24
N GLN A 20 -13.73 -6.43 -8.30
CA GLN A 20 -14.45 -6.18 -7.06
C GLN A 20 -13.62 -6.61 -5.85
N ILE A 21 -13.88 -6.01 -4.71
CA ILE A 21 -13.20 -6.34 -3.46
C ILE A 21 -14.22 -6.51 -2.33
N ILE A 22 -13.97 -7.50 -1.47
CA ILE A 22 -14.77 -7.75 -0.27
C ILE A 22 -14.22 -6.87 0.86
N GLN A 23 -15.10 -6.12 1.50
CA GLN A 23 -14.76 -5.31 2.67
C GLN A 23 -15.77 -5.50 3.79
N ASN A 24 -15.32 -5.29 5.02
CA ASN A 24 -16.17 -5.28 6.20
C ASN A 24 -16.29 -3.86 6.75
N SER A 25 -17.52 -3.33 6.83
CA SER A 25 -17.80 -1.95 7.24
C SER A 25 -17.45 -1.66 8.70
N GLU A 26 -17.31 -2.68 9.54
CA GLU A 26 -16.90 -2.56 10.95
C GLU A 26 -15.37 -2.59 11.12
N LYS A 27 -14.62 -2.81 10.02
CA LYS A 27 -13.17 -2.86 10.00
C LYS A 27 -12.59 -1.73 9.15
N PHE A 28 -11.26 -1.72 9.07
CA PHE A 28 -10.58 -0.81 8.18
C PHE A 28 -10.94 -1.15 6.73
N CYS A 29 -11.52 -0.19 6.03
CA CYS A 29 -11.73 -0.24 4.59
C CYS A 29 -10.62 0.52 3.89
N PHE A 30 -10.25 0.09 2.69
CA PHE A 30 -9.23 0.80 1.91
C PHE A 30 -9.67 2.24 1.63
N GLY A 31 -8.72 3.13 1.61
CA GLY A 31 -8.88 4.53 1.22
C GLY A 31 -8.24 4.83 -0.13
N MET A 32 -8.30 6.10 -0.50
CA MET A 32 -7.64 6.63 -1.70
C MET A 32 -6.12 6.38 -1.69
N ASP A 33 -5.50 6.34 -0.53
CA ASP A 33 -4.08 6.08 -0.32
C ASP A 33 -3.60 4.79 -1.02
N ALA A 34 -4.33 3.70 -0.86
CA ALA A 34 -4.02 2.43 -1.53
C ALA A 34 -4.16 2.53 -3.06
N VAL A 35 -5.18 3.24 -3.54
CA VAL A 35 -5.40 3.46 -4.98
C VAL A 35 -4.27 4.31 -5.57
N LEU A 36 -3.88 5.38 -4.88
CA LEU A 36 -2.79 6.26 -5.31
C LEU A 36 -1.44 5.54 -5.28
N LEU A 37 -1.18 4.75 -4.22
CA LEU A 37 0.05 3.96 -4.14
C LEU A 37 0.14 2.95 -5.28
N SER A 38 -0.94 2.24 -5.61
CA SER A 38 -0.97 1.30 -6.73
C SER A 38 -0.78 1.97 -8.10
N GLY A 39 -1.11 3.26 -8.23
CA GLY A 39 -0.85 4.05 -9.44
C GLY A 39 0.57 4.63 -9.48
N PHE A 40 1.16 4.92 -8.33
CA PHE A 40 2.52 5.44 -8.20
C PHE A 40 3.56 4.32 -8.35
N ALA A 41 3.30 3.13 -7.80
CA ALA A 41 4.18 1.98 -7.91
C ALA A 41 4.29 1.50 -9.36
N LYS A 42 5.48 1.05 -9.74
CA LYS A 42 5.76 0.50 -11.07
C LYS A 42 6.33 -0.90 -10.94
N ALA A 43 5.88 -1.80 -11.79
CA ALA A 43 6.46 -3.12 -11.96
C ALA A 43 6.61 -3.41 -13.45
N LYS A 44 7.60 -4.19 -13.81
CA LYS A 44 7.91 -4.61 -15.18
C LYS A 44 7.41 -6.02 -15.43
N GLU A 45 7.43 -6.43 -16.67
CA GLU A 45 7.19 -7.82 -17.05
C GLU A 45 8.22 -8.74 -16.37
N GLY A 46 7.75 -9.81 -15.76
CA GLY A 46 8.58 -10.74 -15.00
C GLY A 46 8.84 -10.35 -13.55
N ASP A 47 8.51 -9.13 -13.12
CA ASP A 47 8.71 -8.70 -11.73
C ASP A 47 7.82 -9.49 -10.77
N ARG A 48 8.40 -9.79 -9.61
CA ARG A 48 7.72 -10.33 -8.44
C ARG A 48 7.47 -9.21 -7.43
N VAL A 49 6.22 -9.01 -7.07
CA VAL A 49 5.76 -7.90 -6.21
C VAL A 49 5.29 -8.42 -4.86
N LEU A 50 5.66 -7.76 -3.77
CA LEU A 50 5.10 -7.99 -2.44
C LEU A 50 4.40 -6.73 -1.94
N ASP A 51 3.18 -6.89 -1.44
CA ASP A 51 2.48 -5.86 -0.66
C ASP A 51 2.47 -6.24 0.83
N MET A 52 3.16 -5.45 1.66
CA MET A 52 3.29 -5.67 3.09
C MET A 52 2.13 -4.99 3.84
N GLY A 53 1.36 -5.78 4.59
CA GLY A 53 0.14 -5.32 5.26
C GLY A 53 -0.99 -5.10 4.26
N THR A 54 -1.25 -6.11 3.42
CA THR A 54 -2.13 -5.99 2.26
C THR A 54 -3.62 -5.76 2.59
N GLY A 55 -4.02 -5.96 3.83
CA GLY A 55 -5.41 -5.84 4.26
C GLY A 55 -6.31 -6.78 3.47
N THR A 56 -7.29 -6.22 2.77
CA THR A 56 -8.24 -6.98 1.94
C THR A 56 -7.73 -7.28 0.52
N GLY A 57 -6.43 -7.01 0.24
CA GLY A 57 -5.78 -7.33 -1.04
C GLY A 57 -5.93 -6.25 -2.11
N ILE A 58 -6.27 -5.02 -1.74
CA ILE A 58 -6.53 -3.93 -2.68
C ILE A 58 -5.35 -3.61 -3.58
N ILE A 59 -4.14 -3.48 -3.01
CA ILE A 59 -2.95 -3.07 -3.76
C ILE A 59 -2.52 -4.16 -4.77
N PRO A 60 -2.38 -5.44 -4.40
CA PRO A 60 -2.10 -6.50 -5.37
C PRO A 60 -3.12 -6.59 -6.51
N ILE A 61 -4.42 -6.50 -6.22
CA ILE A 61 -5.47 -6.55 -7.24
C ILE A 61 -5.39 -5.36 -8.19
N LEU A 62 -5.16 -4.14 -7.68
CA LEU A 62 -5.00 -2.96 -8.52
C LEU A 62 -3.68 -2.98 -9.30
N MET A 63 -2.59 -3.49 -8.73
CA MET A 63 -1.32 -3.60 -9.44
C MET A 63 -1.37 -4.65 -10.54
N GLU A 64 -2.13 -5.73 -10.38
CA GLU A 64 -2.38 -6.68 -11.46
C GLU A 64 -3.03 -5.99 -12.67
N ALA A 65 -4.02 -5.13 -12.41
CA ALA A 65 -4.71 -4.39 -13.47
C ALA A 65 -3.89 -3.26 -14.11
N LYS A 66 -2.84 -2.77 -13.42
CA LYS A 66 -2.08 -1.57 -13.82
C LYS A 66 -0.66 -1.86 -14.29
N THR A 67 -0.13 -3.06 -14.04
CA THR A 67 1.26 -3.41 -14.32
C THR A 67 1.37 -4.79 -14.96
N PRO A 68 2.43 -5.07 -15.73
CA PRO A 68 2.69 -6.38 -16.30
C PRO A 68 3.45 -7.32 -15.34
N ALA A 69 3.33 -7.14 -14.03
CA ALA A 69 3.99 -8.00 -13.04
C ALA A 69 3.62 -9.48 -13.25
N ALA A 70 4.58 -10.39 -13.04
CA ALA A 70 4.37 -11.82 -13.23
C ALA A 70 3.67 -12.46 -12.04
N GLU A 71 4.03 -12.05 -10.82
CA GLU A 71 3.52 -12.59 -9.57
C GLU A 71 3.32 -11.46 -8.55
N LEU A 72 2.20 -11.47 -7.86
CA LEU A 72 1.91 -10.55 -6.77
C LEU A 72 1.62 -11.33 -5.49
N VAL A 73 2.19 -10.88 -4.39
CA VAL A 73 2.01 -11.49 -3.07
C VAL A 73 1.49 -10.43 -2.12
N GLY A 74 0.45 -10.74 -1.36
CA GLY A 74 -0.01 -9.93 -0.23
C GLY A 74 0.34 -10.60 1.09
N LEU A 75 1.01 -9.91 2.01
CA LEU A 75 1.27 -10.36 3.38
C LEU A 75 0.34 -9.65 4.34
N GLU A 76 -0.40 -10.40 5.15
CA GLU A 76 -1.36 -9.85 6.10
C GLU A 76 -1.33 -10.62 7.42
N ILE A 77 -1.23 -9.91 8.55
CA ILE A 77 -1.17 -10.53 9.88
C ILE A 77 -2.56 -10.91 10.42
N GLN A 78 -3.62 -10.23 9.95
CA GLN A 78 -4.97 -10.47 10.44
C GLN A 78 -5.65 -11.57 9.63
N PRO A 79 -5.99 -12.74 10.22
CA PRO A 79 -6.57 -13.86 9.49
C PRO A 79 -7.86 -13.50 8.76
N GLU A 80 -8.69 -12.63 9.35
CA GLU A 80 -9.96 -12.23 8.74
C GLU A 80 -9.78 -11.31 7.52
N SER A 81 -8.79 -10.41 7.55
CA SER A 81 -8.43 -9.58 6.40
C SER A 81 -7.82 -10.42 5.30
N ALA A 82 -6.93 -11.36 5.65
CA ALA A 82 -6.34 -12.31 4.71
C ALA A 82 -7.40 -13.22 4.06
N ASP A 83 -8.43 -13.65 4.81
CA ASP A 83 -9.55 -14.40 4.25
C ASP A 83 -10.35 -13.56 3.23
N MET A 84 -10.68 -12.30 3.56
CA MET A 84 -11.33 -11.38 2.61
C MET A 84 -10.47 -11.18 1.36
N ALA A 85 -9.15 -11.01 1.52
CA ALA A 85 -8.22 -10.86 0.41
C ALA A 85 -8.22 -12.09 -0.50
N ARG A 86 -8.12 -13.31 0.04
CA ARG A 86 -8.18 -14.56 -0.75
C ARG A 86 -9.49 -14.69 -1.51
N ARG A 87 -10.61 -14.40 -0.86
CA ARG A 87 -11.91 -14.43 -1.53
C ARG A 87 -12.06 -13.34 -2.59
N SER A 88 -11.48 -12.16 -2.38
CA SER A 88 -11.43 -11.09 -3.38
C SER A 88 -10.59 -11.50 -4.59
N VAL A 89 -9.44 -12.12 -4.37
CA VAL A 89 -8.59 -12.68 -5.45
C VAL A 89 -9.37 -13.72 -6.25
N ALA A 90 -10.00 -14.69 -5.59
CA ALA A 90 -10.79 -15.74 -6.23
C ALA A 90 -12.02 -15.19 -6.99
N LEU A 91 -12.70 -14.18 -6.42
CA LEU A 91 -13.84 -13.53 -7.07
C LEU A 91 -13.48 -12.92 -8.43
N ASN A 92 -12.25 -12.43 -8.56
CA ASN A 92 -11.73 -11.82 -9.78
C ASN A 92 -10.98 -12.82 -10.70
N GLY A 93 -10.88 -14.10 -10.33
CA GLY A 93 -10.17 -15.13 -11.10
C GLY A 93 -8.65 -14.93 -11.16
N LEU A 94 -8.05 -14.38 -10.09
CA LEU A 94 -6.65 -13.96 -10.05
C LEU A 94 -5.74 -14.91 -9.25
N GLU A 95 -6.22 -16.10 -8.85
CA GLU A 95 -5.49 -17.05 -7.98
C GLU A 95 -4.17 -17.55 -8.59
N GLN A 96 -4.04 -17.50 -9.92
CA GLN A 96 -2.82 -17.88 -10.61
C GLN A 96 -1.74 -16.78 -10.59
N LYS A 97 -2.12 -15.54 -10.28
CA LYS A 97 -1.23 -14.38 -10.27
C LYS A 97 -1.02 -13.78 -8.89
N ILE A 98 -2.01 -13.89 -8.00
CA ILE A 98 -1.99 -13.26 -6.68
C ILE A 98 -2.09 -14.31 -5.58
N GLN A 99 -1.08 -14.35 -4.72
CA GLN A 99 -1.05 -15.18 -3.52
C GLN A 99 -1.22 -14.32 -2.26
N ILE A 100 -2.05 -14.76 -1.31
CA ILE A 100 -2.20 -14.11 0.00
C ILE A 100 -1.61 -15.01 1.09
N VAL A 101 -0.61 -14.50 1.79
CA VAL A 101 0.12 -15.16 2.86
C VAL A 101 -0.25 -14.52 4.20
N GLU A 102 -0.57 -15.33 5.21
CA GLU A 102 -0.72 -14.85 6.58
C GLU A 102 0.65 -14.78 7.26
N GLY A 103 0.97 -13.62 7.85
CA GLY A 103 2.23 -13.45 8.55
C GLY A 103 2.47 -12.02 9.02
N ASP A 104 3.44 -11.89 9.93
CA ASP A 104 3.87 -10.61 10.47
C ASP A 104 4.92 -9.97 9.54
N ILE A 105 4.78 -8.67 9.27
CA ILE A 105 5.78 -7.89 8.52
C ILE A 105 7.17 -8.04 9.12
N LYS A 106 7.31 -8.08 10.44
CA LYS A 106 8.60 -8.26 11.14
C LYS A 106 9.32 -9.55 10.77
N GLU A 107 8.58 -10.57 10.37
CA GLU A 107 9.08 -11.87 9.96
C GLU A 107 9.14 -12.04 8.43
N ALA A 108 8.81 -11.01 7.67
CA ALA A 108 8.66 -11.13 6.22
C ALA A 108 9.91 -11.66 5.51
N ALA A 109 11.11 -11.25 5.93
CA ALA A 109 12.36 -11.77 5.37
C ALA A 109 12.61 -13.25 5.76
N ASN A 110 12.10 -13.74 6.88
CA ASN A 110 12.17 -15.16 7.26
C ASN A 110 11.14 -15.99 6.48
N ILE A 111 9.96 -15.41 6.20
CA ILE A 111 8.88 -16.07 5.43
C ILE A 111 9.28 -16.23 3.96
N PHE A 112 9.80 -15.18 3.33
CA PHE A 112 10.02 -15.15 1.89
C PHE A 112 11.48 -15.30 1.45
N GLY A 113 12.43 -15.17 2.38
CA GLY A 113 13.85 -15.08 2.09
C GLY A 113 14.29 -13.66 1.70
N ALA A 114 15.57 -13.38 1.90
CA ALA A 114 16.17 -12.10 1.51
C ALA A 114 16.27 -11.97 -0.02
N ALA A 115 16.16 -10.73 -0.52
CA ALA A 115 16.28 -10.41 -1.95
C ALA A 115 15.34 -11.23 -2.85
N SER A 116 14.08 -11.40 -2.43
CA SER A 116 13.09 -12.26 -3.09
C SER A 116 12.16 -11.48 -4.04
N PHE A 117 12.08 -10.15 -3.94
CA PHE A 117 11.14 -9.34 -4.69
C PHE A 117 11.82 -8.23 -5.48
N ASP A 118 11.31 -7.98 -6.67
CA ASP A 118 11.72 -6.87 -7.53
C ASP A 118 11.08 -5.57 -7.06
N VAL A 119 9.84 -5.67 -6.54
CA VAL A 119 9.05 -4.55 -6.03
C VAL A 119 8.44 -4.93 -4.68
N VAL A 120 8.50 -4.00 -3.72
CA VAL A 120 7.80 -4.09 -2.44
C VAL A 120 6.93 -2.84 -2.29
N THR A 121 5.66 -3.01 -1.91
CA THR A 121 4.75 -1.91 -1.56
C THR A 121 4.35 -1.99 -0.10
N CYS A 122 4.00 -0.87 0.50
CA CYS A 122 3.38 -0.83 1.82
C CYS A 122 2.53 0.43 2.01
N ASN A 123 1.30 0.23 2.47
CA ASN A 123 0.44 1.29 3.01
C ASN A 123 0.28 1.05 4.52
N PRO A 124 1.29 1.44 5.33
CA PRO A 124 1.28 1.13 6.75
C PRO A 124 0.28 2.01 7.51
N PRO A 125 -0.16 1.61 8.71
CA PRO A 125 -0.96 2.48 9.57
C PRO A 125 -0.18 3.75 9.94
N TYR A 126 -0.86 4.92 9.94
CA TYR A 126 -0.22 6.24 10.04
C TYR A 126 -0.04 6.77 11.47
N MET A 127 -0.56 6.10 12.49
CA MET A 127 -0.62 6.60 13.86
C MET A 127 0.68 6.38 14.63
N ILE A 128 1.13 7.40 15.37
CA ILE A 128 2.22 7.28 16.34
C ILE A 128 1.61 6.96 17.71
N GLY A 129 2.03 5.86 18.34
CA GLY A 129 1.43 5.34 19.57
C GLY A 129 1.54 6.22 20.83
N GLN A 130 2.09 7.46 20.78
CA GLN A 130 2.29 8.30 21.96
C GLN A 130 1.82 9.76 21.85
N HIS A 131 1.41 10.29 20.70
CA HIS A 131 1.05 11.71 20.55
C HIS A 131 -0.23 12.00 19.75
N GLY A 132 -1.12 11.02 19.55
CA GLY A 132 -2.44 11.29 19.01
C GLY A 132 -3.32 11.99 20.05
N ILE A 133 -3.89 13.16 19.74
CA ILE A 133 -5.03 13.71 20.46
C ILE A 133 -6.05 12.57 20.54
N GLN A 134 -6.34 12.09 21.74
CA GLN A 134 -7.34 11.05 21.98
C GLN A 134 -8.70 11.61 21.54
N ASN A 135 -9.10 11.27 20.32
CA ASN A 135 -10.51 11.34 19.97
C ASN A 135 -11.16 10.10 20.59
N PRO A 136 -12.02 10.24 21.64
CA PRO A 136 -12.62 9.09 22.33
C PRO A 136 -13.42 8.17 21.44
N ASP A 137 -13.85 8.68 20.27
CA ASP A 137 -14.68 7.99 19.29
C ASP A 137 -13.87 7.38 18.10
N ALA A 138 -12.54 7.50 18.09
CA ALA A 138 -11.73 6.81 17.09
C ALA A 138 -11.79 5.29 17.31
N PRO A 139 -12.16 4.49 16.30
CA PRO A 139 -12.28 3.05 16.51
C PRO A 139 -10.99 2.46 17.07
N LYS A 140 -11.09 1.74 18.18
CA LYS A 140 -9.98 1.04 18.87
C LYS A 140 -9.14 0.12 17.95
N ALA A 141 -9.62 -0.14 16.75
CA ALA A 141 -8.93 -0.91 15.71
C ALA A 141 -7.69 -0.19 15.17
N ILE A 142 -7.73 1.14 14.98
CA ILE A 142 -6.61 1.92 14.40
C ILE A 142 -5.41 1.95 15.36
N ALA A 143 -5.65 2.10 16.66
CA ALA A 143 -4.60 2.13 17.67
C ALA A 143 -3.86 0.78 17.85
N ARG A 144 -4.47 -0.34 17.45
CA ARG A 144 -3.85 -1.68 17.56
C ARG A 144 -2.81 -1.96 16.48
N HIS A 145 -2.88 -1.31 15.35
CA HIS A 145 -2.00 -1.63 14.20
C HIS A 145 -0.56 -1.11 14.37
N GLU A 146 -0.35 0.07 14.98
CA GLU A 146 1.01 0.56 15.27
C GLU A 146 1.70 -0.15 16.45
N ILE A 147 0.94 -0.77 17.34
CA ILE A 147 1.50 -1.63 18.37
C ILE A 147 2.17 -2.87 17.77
N LEU A 148 1.76 -3.27 16.57
CA LEU A 148 2.22 -4.50 15.92
C LEU A 148 3.43 -4.28 15.01
N CYS A 149 3.59 -3.10 14.38
CA CYS A 149 4.65 -2.85 13.38
C CYS A 149 5.03 -1.37 13.35
N THR A 150 6.31 -1.05 13.56
CA THR A 150 6.85 0.32 13.49
C THR A 150 7.22 0.68 12.03
N LEU A 151 7.42 1.98 11.76
CA LEU A 151 7.94 2.43 10.48
C LEU A 151 9.32 1.84 10.18
N GLU A 152 10.17 1.69 11.21
CA GLU A 152 11.48 1.06 11.09
C GLU A 152 11.37 -0.43 10.72
N ASP A 153 10.43 -1.16 11.30
CA ASP A 153 10.15 -2.55 10.92
C ASP A 153 9.80 -2.65 9.43
N VAL A 154 8.88 -1.80 8.96
CA VAL A 154 8.49 -1.77 7.54
C VAL A 154 9.68 -1.52 6.63
N ILE A 155 10.46 -0.46 6.87
CA ILE A 155 11.55 -0.05 6.00
C ILE A 155 12.70 -1.07 6.05
N SER A 156 13.03 -1.59 7.24
CA SER A 156 14.09 -2.58 7.39
C SER A 156 13.76 -3.91 6.70
N GLN A 157 12.51 -4.36 6.82
CA GLN A 157 12.06 -5.57 6.14
C GLN A 157 11.98 -5.38 4.62
N ALA A 158 11.46 -4.25 4.14
CA ALA A 158 11.47 -3.92 2.72
C ALA A 158 12.90 -3.94 2.14
N ALA A 159 13.87 -3.38 2.87
CA ALA A 159 15.27 -3.38 2.46
C ALA A 159 15.87 -4.79 2.35
N LYS A 160 15.49 -5.71 3.25
CA LYS A 160 15.92 -7.12 3.19
C LYS A 160 15.26 -7.86 2.03
N LEU A 161 13.99 -7.59 1.77
CA LEU A 161 13.17 -8.30 0.78
C LEU A 161 13.45 -7.87 -0.65
N CYS A 162 13.71 -6.58 -0.89
CA CYS A 162 14.05 -6.09 -2.21
C CYS A 162 15.35 -6.72 -2.73
N LYS A 163 15.36 -7.16 -3.97
CA LYS A 163 16.58 -7.51 -4.70
C LYS A 163 17.52 -6.29 -4.81
N PRO A 164 18.84 -6.45 -5.00
CA PRO A 164 19.70 -5.34 -5.39
C PRO A 164 19.15 -4.62 -6.63
N GLY A 165 18.94 -3.31 -6.54
CA GLY A 165 18.25 -2.52 -7.58
C GLY A 165 16.73 -2.62 -7.57
N GLY A 166 16.13 -3.43 -6.70
CA GLY A 166 14.70 -3.53 -6.51
C GLY A 166 14.10 -2.27 -5.85
N HIS A 167 12.82 -2.10 -6.01
CA HIS A 167 12.08 -0.88 -5.67
C HIS A 167 11.19 -1.09 -4.44
N PHE A 168 11.16 -0.10 -3.57
CA PHE A 168 10.20 -0.01 -2.47
C PHE A 168 9.32 1.22 -2.65
N TYR A 169 8.01 1.03 -2.57
CA TYR A 169 7.02 2.10 -2.66
C TYR A 169 6.18 2.16 -1.40
N MET A 170 5.99 3.37 -0.88
CA MET A 170 5.17 3.58 0.31
C MET A 170 4.33 4.85 0.19
N VAL A 171 3.12 4.80 0.75
CA VAL A 171 2.32 6.00 1.03
C VAL A 171 2.35 6.27 2.53
N HIS A 172 2.48 7.52 2.93
CA HIS A 172 2.49 7.91 4.35
C HIS A 172 2.03 9.36 4.56
N ARG A 173 2.02 9.80 5.82
CA ARG A 173 1.73 11.19 6.18
C ARG A 173 2.98 12.06 6.05
N PRO A 174 2.89 13.30 5.48
CA PRO A 174 4.05 14.17 5.24
C PRO A 174 4.81 14.56 6.51
N PHE A 175 4.16 14.65 7.66
CA PHE A 175 4.82 15.02 8.92
C PHE A 175 5.89 14.02 9.39
N ARG A 176 5.86 12.78 8.87
CA ARG A 176 6.92 11.77 9.12
C ARG A 176 8.00 11.71 8.03
N LEU A 177 7.96 12.61 7.06
CA LEU A 177 8.86 12.52 5.89
C LEU A 177 10.34 12.52 6.26
N ALA A 178 10.75 13.32 7.25
CA ALA A 178 12.14 13.35 7.71
C ALA A 178 12.58 12.00 8.31
N GLU A 179 11.72 11.36 9.10
CA GLU A 179 11.96 10.03 9.67
C GLU A 179 12.01 8.97 8.56
N ILE A 180 11.07 9.00 7.64
CA ILE A 180 11.01 8.07 6.48
C ILE A 180 12.32 8.14 5.70
N ILE A 181 12.77 9.33 5.28
CA ILE A 181 14.00 9.51 4.51
C ILE A 181 15.21 9.02 5.31
N SER A 182 15.30 9.37 6.60
CA SER A 182 16.40 8.93 7.46
C SER A 182 16.51 7.42 7.55
N LEU A 183 15.39 6.73 7.81
CA LEU A 183 15.34 5.27 7.87
C LEU A 183 15.64 4.63 6.51
N MET A 184 15.10 5.16 5.42
CA MET A 184 15.39 4.65 4.08
C MET A 184 16.88 4.69 3.76
N VAL A 185 17.55 5.81 4.04
CA VAL A 185 19.02 5.95 3.85
C VAL A 185 19.77 4.99 4.77
N GLN A 186 19.39 4.90 6.05
CA GLN A 186 19.99 3.99 7.03
C GLN A 186 19.96 2.53 6.55
N TYR A 187 18.83 2.09 5.98
CA TYR A 187 18.64 0.71 5.50
C TYR A 187 19.00 0.50 4.02
N ARG A 188 19.66 1.47 3.38
CA ARG A 188 20.12 1.40 1.97
C ARG A 188 18.98 1.21 0.95
N LEU A 189 17.80 1.73 1.26
CA LEU A 189 16.73 1.98 0.33
C LEU A 189 16.82 3.46 -0.11
N GLU A 190 17.73 3.77 -1.04
CA GLU A 190 17.98 5.16 -1.46
C GLU A 190 16.72 5.81 -2.00
N PRO A 191 16.22 6.93 -1.41
CA PRO A 191 15.06 7.64 -1.92
C PRO A 191 15.29 8.14 -3.35
N LYS A 192 14.41 7.83 -4.28
CA LYS A 192 14.57 8.13 -5.71
C LYS A 192 13.52 9.07 -6.27
N ARG A 193 12.30 8.95 -5.74
CA ARG A 193 11.16 9.73 -6.22
C ARG A 193 10.19 9.95 -5.09
N MET A 194 9.61 11.15 -5.01
CA MET A 194 8.49 11.41 -4.12
C MET A 194 7.47 12.33 -4.78
N GLN A 195 6.23 12.22 -4.34
CA GLN A 195 5.13 13.06 -4.76
C GLN A 195 4.27 13.42 -3.55
N LEU A 196 4.03 14.70 -3.33
CA LEU A 196 3.11 15.18 -2.30
C LEU A 196 1.69 15.21 -2.86
N VAL A 197 0.75 14.70 -2.08
CA VAL A 197 -0.67 14.64 -2.44
C VAL A 197 -1.44 15.67 -1.60
N TYR A 198 -2.19 16.50 -2.29
CA TYR A 198 -2.96 17.59 -1.72
C TYR A 198 -4.46 17.32 -1.89
N PRO A 199 -5.29 17.47 -0.86
CA PRO A 199 -6.73 17.33 -1.02
C PRO A 199 -7.30 18.41 -1.98
N TYR A 200 -6.82 19.65 -1.85
CA TYR A 200 -7.14 20.79 -2.71
C TYR A 200 -5.89 21.63 -2.94
N VAL A 201 -5.90 22.45 -3.99
CA VAL A 201 -4.75 23.29 -4.39
C VAL A 201 -4.32 24.28 -3.30
N ASP A 202 -5.24 24.72 -2.47
CA ASP A 202 -5.07 25.71 -1.39
C ASP A 202 -4.86 25.08 0.00
N LYS A 203 -4.77 23.76 0.10
CA LYS A 203 -4.59 23.02 1.36
C LYS A 203 -3.17 22.47 1.48
N GLU A 204 -2.77 22.14 2.68
CA GLU A 204 -1.53 21.42 2.93
C GLU A 204 -1.60 19.97 2.41
N PRO A 205 -0.45 19.37 2.03
CA PRO A 205 -0.43 17.98 1.63
C PRO A 205 -0.79 17.08 2.80
N ASN A 206 -1.62 16.10 2.55
CA ASN A 206 -2.07 15.13 3.54
C ASN A 206 -1.49 13.72 3.36
N MET A 207 -0.85 13.47 2.21
CA MET A 207 -0.12 12.22 1.94
C MET A 207 1.19 12.51 1.19
N VAL A 208 2.14 11.60 1.33
CA VAL A 208 3.34 11.52 0.52
C VAL A 208 3.44 10.11 -0.06
N LEU A 209 3.69 10.03 -1.36
CA LEU A 209 4.08 8.82 -2.07
C LEU A 209 5.60 8.87 -2.22
N ILE A 210 6.31 7.82 -1.83
CA ILE A 210 7.77 7.78 -1.89
C ILE A 210 8.26 6.46 -2.45
N GLU A 211 9.30 6.54 -3.27
CA GLU A 211 10.01 5.40 -3.86
C GLU A 211 11.45 5.37 -3.37
N GLY A 212 11.91 4.20 -2.97
CA GLY A 212 13.31 3.90 -2.69
C GLY A 212 13.82 2.77 -3.55
N VAL A 213 15.13 2.78 -3.81
CA VAL A 213 15.80 1.71 -4.57
C VAL A 213 16.90 1.11 -3.72
N ARG A 214 16.90 -0.22 -3.57
CA ARG A 214 17.93 -0.92 -2.81
C ARG A 214 19.30 -0.78 -3.46
N GLY A 215 20.25 -0.17 -2.72
CA GLY A 215 21.60 0.09 -3.21
C GLY A 215 21.66 1.15 -4.31
N GLY A 216 20.61 1.96 -4.45
CA GLY A 216 20.56 3.08 -5.39
C GLY A 216 21.64 4.13 -5.11
N LYS A 217 22.05 4.89 -6.13
CA LYS A 217 22.91 6.06 -5.98
C LYS A 217 22.09 7.27 -5.55
N SER A 218 22.69 8.22 -4.82
CA SER A 218 22.04 9.45 -4.41
C SER A 218 21.46 10.21 -5.61
N ARG A 219 20.33 10.76 -5.47
CA ARG A 219 19.53 11.66 -6.30
C ARG A 219 18.07 11.32 -6.20
N MET A 220 17.30 12.20 -5.59
CA MET A 220 15.85 12.08 -5.50
C MET A 220 15.19 13.11 -6.44
N THR A 221 14.13 12.70 -7.11
CA THR A 221 13.23 13.56 -7.87
C THR A 221 11.98 13.86 -7.05
N VAL A 222 11.64 15.13 -6.91
CA VAL A 222 10.36 15.57 -6.37
C VAL A 222 9.44 15.82 -7.56
N GLU A 223 8.37 15.04 -7.65
CA GLU A 223 7.38 15.17 -8.73
C GLU A 223 6.44 16.35 -8.50
N LYS A 224 5.71 16.72 -9.54
CA LYS A 224 4.66 17.73 -9.43
C LYS A 224 3.65 17.32 -8.37
N PRO A 225 3.11 18.28 -7.58
CA PRO A 225 2.04 17.99 -6.63
C PRO A 225 0.87 17.27 -7.30
N LEU A 226 0.32 16.25 -6.63
CA LEU A 226 -0.91 15.60 -7.06
C LEU A 226 -2.08 16.23 -6.28
N ILE A 227 -2.92 16.96 -6.99
CA ILE A 227 -4.14 17.54 -6.40
C ILE A 227 -5.27 16.54 -6.57
N VAL A 228 -5.99 16.25 -5.48
CA VAL A 228 -7.06 15.23 -5.51
C VAL A 228 -8.37 15.80 -6.05
N TYR A 229 -8.84 16.91 -5.47
CA TYR A 229 -10.13 17.48 -5.80
C TYR A 229 -9.99 18.83 -6.48
N LYS A 230 -10.76 19.02 -7.54
CA LYS A 230 -11.00 20.32 -8.15
C LYS A 230 -11.96 21.16 -7.27
N GLU A 231 -13.00 20.52 -6.80
CA GLU A 231 -14.05 21.05 -5.90
C GLU A 231 -14.68 19.88 -5.11
N PRO A 232 -15.48 20.12 -4.06
CA PRO A 232 -16.08 19.07 -3.27
C PRO A 232 -16.81 18.02 -4.12
N GLY A 233 -16.37 16.76 -4.02
CA GLY A 233 -16.95 15.63 -4.75
C GLY A 233 -16.50 15.48 -6.21
N VAL A 234 -15.66 16.39 -6.73
CA VAL A 234 -15.14 16.32 -8.11
C VAL A 234 -13.63 16.13 -8.11
N TYR A 235 -13.17 15.02 -8.65
CA TYR A 235 -11.75 14.75 -8.78
C TYR A 235 -11.06 15.59 -9.86
N MET A 236 -9.76 15.79 -9.73
CA MET A 236 -8.91 16.24 -10.82
C MET A 236 -8.79 15.15 -11.90
N PRO A 237 -8.57 15.51 -13.19
CA PRO A 237 -8.46 14.55 -14.29
C PRO A 237 -7.47 13.42 -14.03
N GLU A 238 -6.30 13.75 -13.44
CA GLU A 238 -5.25 12.78 -13.12
C GLU A 238 -5.72 11.70 -12.14
N ILE A 239 -6.65 12.03 -11.24
CA ILE A 239 -7.21 11.08 -10.28
C ILE A 239 -8.15 10.09 -10.99
N TYR A 240 -8.96 10.57 -11.95
CA TYR A 240 -9.79 9.67 -12.76
C TYR A 240 -8.93 8.65 -13.52
N GLU A 241 -7.80 9.07 -14.10
CA GLU A 241 -6.86 8.16 -14.77
C GLU A 241 -6.30 7.10 -13.83
N VAL A 242 -5.94 7.49 -12.58
CA VAL A 242 -5.45 6.54 -11.57
C VAL A 242 -6.52 5.51 -11.21
N TYR A 243 -7.79 5.92 -11.13
CA TYR A 243 -8.92 5.02 -10.87
C TYR A 243 -9.29 4.18 -12.11
N GLY A 244 -9.03 4.66 -13.33
CA GLY A 244 -9.32 3.94 -14.58
C GLY A 244 -10.65 4.33 -15.23
N TYR A 245 -11.11 5.56 -14.96
CA TYR A 245 -12.25 6.16 -15.68
C TYR A 245 -11.83 6.76 -17.01
#